data_946f10e4c2e98864d2733e469efd6c96
#
_entry.id   946f10e4c2e98864d2733e469efd6c96
#
_cell.length_a   1.000
_cell.length_b   1.000
_cell.length_c   1.000
_cell.angle_alpha   90.00
_cell.angle_beta   90.00
_cell.angle_gamma   90.00
#
_symmetry.space_group_name_H-M   'P 1'
#
loop_
_entity.id
_entity.type
_entity.pdbx_description
1 polymer ?
#
loop_
_entity_poly.entity_id
_entity_poly.type
_entity_poly.pdbx_seq_one_letter_code
_entity_poly.pdbx_strand_id
1 'polypeptide(L)'
;MTSLLEEQAAVWAIVLVVFLPITIIGMGEIEERLRQRDSPFTRVASILRVWTIPLFAVLALLRGMLDLEDSRLVVRLIGTAFVLSIAAAGLALLRIIVARFEKRAHVDSDERGLPRILLALPRLLLVLAVGWILLEGVWGVDLSAAFAALGVTSLIISLALQDTLSGLASGLLLLSDAPFQPGDWIKAVDIEGRVEDINWRSSRIRDRNGDLYIVPN
;
A
#
# COMPACT_ATOMS: atom_id res chain seq x y z
N MET A 1 0.80 45.11 7.55
CA MET A 1 1.03 43.98 6.61
C MET A 1 2.45 43.41 6.73
N THR A 2 3.46 44.21 6.90
CA THR A 2 4.86 43.77 7.14
C THR A 2 5.06 43.04 8.46
N SER A 3 4.40 43.42 9.55
CA SER A 3 4.53 42.80 10.87
C SER A 3 3.97 41.36 10.92
N LEU A 4 2.92 41.06 10.20
CA LEU A 4 2.36 39.71 10.13
C LEU A 4 3.26 38.73 9.32
N LEU A 5 3.94 39.26 8.30
CA LEU A 5 4.90 38.47 7.52
C LEU A 5 6.17 38.18 8.32
N GLU A 6 6.65 39.15 9.11
CA GLU A 6 7.78 38.95 10.01
C GLU A 6 7.45 37.95 11.13
N GLU A 7 6.25 38.00 11.68
CA GLU A 7 5.79 37.07 12.71
C GLU A 7 5.68 35.65 12.17
N GLN A 8 5.12 35.48 10.98
CA GLN A 8 5.06 34.17 10.31
C GLN A 8 6.46 33.64 9.97
N ALA A 9 7.33 34.46 9.42
CA ALA A 9 8.70 34.06 9.11
C ALA A 9 9.48 33.66 10.38
N ALA A 10 9.30 34.36 11.49
CA ALA A 10 9.90 34.01 12.77
C ALA A 10 9.41 32.66 13.31
N VAL A 11 8.11 32.39 13.21
CA VAL A 11 7.53 31.07 13.60
C VAL A 11 8.11 29.95 12.77
N TRP A 12 8.18 30.10 11.44
CA TRP A 12 8.77 29.09 10.56
C TRP A 12 10.27 28.90 10.80
N ALA A 13 11.02 29.98 11.09
CA ALA A 13 12.42 29.88 11.44
C ALA A 13 12.64 29.14 12.76
N ILE A 14 11.83 29.39 13.79
CA ILE A 14 11.90 28.66 15.06
C ILE A 14 11.54 27.18 14.86
N VAL A 15 10.47 26.88 14.13
CA VAL A 15 10.07 25.51 13.81
C VAL A 15 11.20 24.77 13.09
N LEU A 16 11.82 25.37 12.09
CA LEU A 16 12.93 24.75 11.36
C LEU A 16 14.20 24.58 12.22
N VAL A 17 14.60 25.62 12.96
CA VAL A 17 15.84 25.58 13.76
C VAL A 17 15.73 24.61 14.94
N VAL A 18 14.55 24.47 15.53
CA VAL A 18 14.34 23.60 16.71
C VAL A 18 13.89 22.21 16.31
N PHE A 19 12.86 22.06 15.47
CA PHE A 19 12.29 20.75 15.14
C PHE A 19 13.14 19.94 14.16
N LEU A 20 13.83 20.56 13.23
CA LEU A 20 14.63 19.84 12.24
C LEU A 20 15.79 19.06 12.88
N PRO A 21 16.64 19.66 13.75
CA PRO A 21 17.68 18.92 14.46
C PRO A 21 17.10 17.83 15.36
N ILE A 22 16.01 18.12 16.07
CA ILE A 22 15.35 17.14 16.96
C ILE A 22 14.86 15.94 16.16
N THR A 23 14.21 16.16 15.02
CA THR A 23 13.70 15.07 14.16
C THR A 23 14.84 14.28 13.53
N ILE A 24 15.92 14.93 13.09
CA ILE A 24 17.10 14.24 12.52
C ILE A 24 17.82 13.40 13.60
N ILE A 25 17.96 13.92 14.82
CA ILE A 25 18.60 13.21 15.93
C ILE A 25 17.71 12.05 16.38
N GLY A 26 16.41 12.30 16.60
CA GLY A 26 15.47 11.26 17.01
C GLY A 26 15.36 10.13 15.98
N MET A 27 15.30 10.47 14.67
CA MET A 27 15.31 9.46 13.63
C MET A 27 16.65 8.72 13.54
N GLY A 28 17.76 9.39 13.89
CA GLY A 28 19.08 8.76 13.99
C GLY A 28 19.15 7.70 15.09
N GLU A 29 18.55 7.98 16.24
CA GLU A 29 18.47 7.02 17.34
C GLU A 29 17.58 5.82 17.00
N ILE A 30 16.46 6.07 16.31
CA ILE A 30 15.57 5.01 15.79
C ILE A 30 16.33 4.13 14.79
N GLU A 31 17.03 4.75 13.82
CA GLU A 31 17.85 4.03 12.84
C GLU A 31 18.89 3.16 13.49
N GLU A 32 19.62 3.67 14.48
CA GLU A 32 20.65 2.93 15.23
C GLU A 32 20.06 1.76 16.01
N ARG A 33 18.93 1.94 16.70
CA ARG A 33 18.20 0.86 17.39
C ARG A 33 17.71 -0.22 16.42
N LEU A 34 17.22 0.18 15.22
CA LEU A 34 16.81 -0.75 14.19
C LEU A 34 18.00 -1.52 13.59
N ARG A 35 19.14 -0.86 13.45
CA ARG A 35 20.38 -1.45 12.95
C ARG A 35 20.95 -2.48 13.93
N GLN A 36 20.94 -2.19 15.23
CA GLN A 36 21.38 -3.12 16.27
C GLN A 36 20.50 -4.38 16.34
N ARG A 37 19.25 -4.30 15.89
CA ARG A 37 18.30 -5.43 15.83
C ARG A 37 18.28 -6.15 14.48
N ASP A 38 19.19 -5.86 13.57
CA ASP A 38 19.20 -6.38 12.20
C ASP A 38 17.82 -6.25 11.50
N SER A 39 17.12 -5.15 11.80
CA SER A 39 15.76 -4.95 11.32
C SER A 39 15.75 -4.53 9.86
N PRO A 40 14.90 -5.14 9.02
CA PRO A 40 14.77 -4.74 7.62
C PRO A 40 14.25 -3.29 7.43
N PHE A 41 13.69 -2.69 8.48
CA PHE A 41 13.20 -1.30 8.48
C PHE A 41 14.32 -0.25 8.52
N THR A 42 15.57 -0.63 8.78
CA THR A 42 16.71 0.30 8.79
C THR A 42 16.81 1.09 7.50
N ARG A 43 16.55 0.44 6.35
CA ARG A 43 16.59 1.11 5.03
C ARG A 43 15.50 2.16 4.87
N VAL A 44 14.32 1.92 5.40
CA VAL A 44 13.21 2.91 5.38
C VAL A 44 13.57 4.10 6.27
N ALA A 45 14.06 3.85 7.48
CA ALA A 45 14.48 4.90 8.41
C ALA A 45 15.61 5.77 7.83
N SER A 46 16.59 5.17 7.16
CA SER A 46 17.68 5.91 6.53
C SER A 46 17.22 6.80 5.37
N ILE A 47 16.29 6.34 4.52
CA ILE A 47 15.71 7.15 3.44
C ILE A 47 14.96 8.35 4.04
N LEU A 48 14.12 8.12 5.04
CA LEU A 48 13.36 9.18 5.70
C LEU A 48 14.28 10.22 6.34
N ARG A 49 15.33 9.79 7.05
CA ARG A 49 16.28 10.68 7.73
C ARG A 49 17.11 11.50 6.75
N VAL A 50 17.69 10.86 5.74
CA VAL A 50 18.70 11.47 4.87
C VAL A 50 18.05 12.34 3.79
N TRP A 51 16.92 11.91 3.24
CA TRP A 51 16.30 12.57 2.09
C TRP A 51 14.98 13.26 2.43
N THR A 52 14.05 12.56 3.09
CA THR A 52 12.68 13.08 3.25
C THR A 52 12.64 14.26 4.22
N ILE A 53 13.29 14.17 5.38
CA ILE A 53 13.29 15.25 6.39
C ILE A 53 13.96 16.51 5.88
N PRO A 54 15.19 16.49 5.31
CA PRO A 54 15.82 17.69 4.78
C PRO A 54 15.06 18.30 3.60
N LEU A 55 14.53 17.48 2.67
CA LEU A 55 13.75 17.99 1.55
C LEU A 55 12.45 18.66 2.01
N PHE A 56 11.78 18.07 3.00
CA PHE A 56 10.60 18.68 3.61
C PHE A 56 10.93 20.02 4.25
N ALA A 57 12.05 20.10 4.99
CA ALA A 57 12.48 21.34 5.63
C ALA A 57 12.79 22.43 4.61
N VAL A 58 13.49 22.10 3.52
CA VAL A 58 13.79 23.06 2.44
C VAL A 58 12.50 23.51 1.76
N LEU A 59 11.56 22.59 1.48
CA LEU A 59 10.24 22.94 0.92
C LEU A 59 9.45 23.87 1.83
N ALA A 60 9.39 23.58 3.13
CA ALA A 60 8.70 24.39 4.11
C ALA A 60 9.34 25.82 4.21
N LEU A 61 10.66 25.90 4.12
CA LEU A 61 11.39 27.17 4.11
C LEU A 61 11.10 27.98 2.83
N LEU A 62 11.13 27.35 1.67
CA LEU A 62 10.87 28.03 0.39
C LEU A 62 9.44 28.56 0.30
N ARG A 63 8.46 27.79 0.76
CA ARG A 63 7.04 28.18 0.74
C ARG A 63 6.67 29.13 1.89
N GLY A 64 7.12 28.81 3.12
CA GLY A 64 6.70 29.54 4.32
C GLY A 64 7.49 30.82 4.58
N MET A 65 8.78 30.85 4.27
CA MET A 65 9.66 31.96 4.61
C MET A 65 9.98 32.86 3.43
N LEU A 66 10.17 32.27 2.25
CA LEU A 66 10.53 33.05 1.04
C LEU A 66 9.32 33.37 0.16
N ASP A 67 8.13 32.90 0.54
CA ASP A 67 6.86 33.11 -0.18
C ASP A 67 7.01 32.85 -1.70
N LEU A 68 7.80 31.80 -2.01
CA LEU A 68 8.00 31.40 -3.39
C LEU A 68 6.77 30.67 -3.91
N GLU A 69 6.20 31.19 -4.96
CA GLU A 69 5.06 30.57 -5.64
C GLU A 69 5.40 29.16 -6.10
N ASP A 70 4.40 28.28 -6.07
CA ASP A 70 4.51 26.89 -6.54
C ASP A 70 4.86 26.78 -8.04
N SER A 71 4.69 27.87 -8.79
CA SER A 71 5.04 27.97 -10.21
C SER A 71 6.54 28.00 -10.48
N ARG A 72 7.40 28.33 -9.47
CA ARG A 72 8.85 28.40 -9.68
C ARG A 72 9.43 26.99 -9.85
N LEU A 73 10.23 26.81 -10.90
CA LEU A 73 10.89 25.53 -11.21
C LEU A 73 11.64 24.92 -10.02
N VAL A 74 12.28 25.76 -9.21
CA VAL A 74 13.02 25.31 -8.01
C VAL A 74 12.11 24.61 -7.00
N VAL A 75 10.93 25.19 -6.72
CA VAL A 75 9.94 24.62 -5.78
C VAL A 75 9.41 23.30 -6.33
N ARG A 76 9.10 23.25 -7.64
CA ARG A 76 8.63 22.01 -8.29
C ARG A 76 9.70 20.91 -8.29
N LEU A 77 10.96 21.24 -8.55
CA LEU A 77 12.04 20.26 -8.53
C LEU A 77 12.28 19.69 -7.13
N ILE A 78 12.29 20.55 -6.11
CA ILE A 78 12.43 20.09 -4.71
C ILE A 78 11.20 19.31 -4.27
N GLY A 79 9.98 19.73 -4.67
CA GLY A 79 8.75 19.00 -4.45
C GLY A 79 8.76 17.62 -5.09
N THR A 80 9.26 17.54 -6.33
CA THR A 80 9.43 16.26 -7.04
C THR A 80 10.41 15.34 -6.28
N ALA A 81 11.56 15.87 -5.86
CA ALA A 81 12.55 15.10 -5.09
C ALA A 81 11.98 14.62 -3.74
N PHE A 82 11.19 15.46 -3.07
CA PHE A 82 10.51 15.10 -1.81
C PHE A 82 9.50 13.97 -2.02
N VAL A 83 8.61 14.06 -3.01
CA VAL A 83 7.63 13.01 -3.32
C VAL A 83 8.34 11.71 -3.70
N LEU A 84 9.41 11.77 -4.51
CA LEU A 84 10.20 10.59 -4.87
C LEU A 84 10.91 9.96 -3.68
N SER A 85 11.34 10.74 -2.69
CA SER A 85 11.94 10.20 -1.46
C SER A 85 10.92 9.43 -0.62
N ILE A 86 9.69 9.94 -0.51
CA ILE A 86 8.58 9.23 0.15
C ILE A 86 8.22 7.95 -0.62
N ALA A 87 8.16 8.03 -1.94
CA ALA A 87 7.91 6.87 -2.80
C ALA A 87 8.97 5.78 -2.63
N ALA A 88 10.24 6.16 -2.55
CA ALA A 88 11.34 5.22 -2.30
C ALA A 88 11.20 4.54 -0.93
N ALA A 89 10.84 5.29 0.12
CA ALA A 89 10.56 4.73 1.44
C ALA A 89 9.35 3.77 1.41
N GLY A 90 8.27 4.16 0.72
CA GLY A 90 7.08 3.33 0.53
C GLY A 90 7.37 2.03 -0.23
N LEU A 91 8.15 2.09 -1.31
CA LEU A 91 8.60 0.91 -2.05
C LEU A 91 9.49 -0.01 -1.19
N ALA A 92 10.38 0.56 -0.37
CA ALA A 92 11.20 -0.21 0.57
C ALA A 92 10.33 -0.92 1.61
N LEU A 93 9.32 -0.22 2.15
CA LEU A 93 8.36 -0.79 3.09
C LEU A 93 7.54 -1.92 2.46
N LEU A 94 7.01 -1.70 1.25
CA LEU A 94 6.27 -2.73 0.51
C LEU A 94 7.10 -4.00 0.28
N ARG A 95 8.38 -3.85 -0.08
CA ARG A 95 9.29 -5.00 -0.24
C ARG A 95 9.42 -5.81 1.05
N ILE A 96 9.51 -5.15 2.20
CA ILE A 96 9.60 -5.82 3.50
C ILE A 96 8.31 -6.57 3.81
N ILE A 97 7.15 -5.95 3.57
CA ILE A 97 5.84 -6.54 3.82
C ILE A 97 5.68 -7.78 2.93
N VAL A 98 5.89 -7.64 1.62
CA VAL A 98 5.76 -8.73 0.65
C VAL A 98 6.68 -9.89 1.00
N ALA A 99 7.95 -9.63 1.31
CA ALA A 99 8.91 -10.67 1.70
C ALA A 99 8.51 -11.41 2.98
N ARG A 100 7.82 -10.75 3.91
CA ARG A 100 7.29 -11.41 5.12
C ARG A 100 6.10 -12.31 4.80
N PHE A 101 5.22 -11.89 3.89
CA PHE A 101 4.10 -12.71 3.43
C PHE A 101 4.59 -13.94 2.66
N GLU A 102 5.57 -13.77 1.77
CA GLU A 102 6.19 -14.89 1.04
C GLU A 102 6.80 -15.93 1.99
N LYS A 103 7.54 -15.49 3.01
CA LYS A 103 8.13 -16.40 4.00
C LYS A 103 7.08 -17.17 4.79
N ARG A 104 5.95 -16.56 5.14
CA ARG A 104 4.86 -17.25 5.85
C ARG A 104 4.12 -18.24 4.95
N ALA A 105 3.88 -17.87 3.70
CA ALA A 105 3.21 -18.73 2.74
C ALA A 105 4.01 -19.99 2.38
N HIS A 106 5.34 -19.95 2.45
CA HIS A 106 6.20 -21.14 2.20
C HIS A 106 6.29 -22.11 3.37
N VAL A 107 5.87 -21.71 4.57
CA VAL A 107 5.91 -22.60 5.77
C VAL A 107 4.66 -23.50 5.84
N ASP A 108 3.53 -23.05 5.29
CA ASP A 108 2.23 -23.72 5.50
C ASP A 108 1.65 -24.45 4.28
N SER A 109 2.29 -24.42 3.11
CA SER A 109 1.67 -25.05 1.94
C SER A 109 2.67 -25.58 0.91
N ASP A 110 2.62 -26.87 0.73
CA ASP A 110 3.01 -27.57 -0.48
C ASP A 110 2.29 -26.93 -1.69
N GLU A 111 3.03 -26.22 -2.56
CA GLU A 111 2.66 -25.78 -3.92
C GLU A 111 1.67 -24.63 -4.18
N ARG A 112 1.08 -23.95 -3.21
CA ARG A 112 0.05 -22.90 -3.49
C ARG A 112 0.45 -21.50 -3.02
N GLY A 113 1.60 -20.98 -3.46
CA GLY A 113 1.98 -19.58 -3.22
C GLY A 113 0.97 -18.61 -3.86
N LEU A 114 0.75 -17.45 -3.20
CA LEU A 114 -0.04 -16.36 -3.77
C LEU A 114 0.44 -16.03 -5.19
N PRO A 115 -0.47 -15.87 -6.17
CA PRO A 115 -0.09 -15.50 -7.52
C PRO A 115 0.81 -14.27 -7.50
N ARG A 116 1.94 -14.31 -8.19
CA ARG A 116 2.90 -13.18 -8.27
C ARG A 116 2.24 -11.86 -8.67
N ILE A 117 1.14 -11.95 -9.40
CA ILE A 117 0.33 -10.80 -9.83
C ILE A 117 -0.29 -10.05 -8.62
N LEU A 118 -0.75 -10.77 -7.58
CA LEU A 118 -1.29 -10.16 -6.37
C LEU A 118 -0.24 -9.38 -5.58
N LEU A 119 1.01 -9.83 -5.61
CA LEU A 119 2.14 -9.14 -4.99
C LEU A 119 2.63 -7.93 -5.80
N ALA A 120 2.30 -7.88 -7.08
CA ALA A 120 2.63 -6.74 -7.95
C ALA A 120 1.62 -5.58 -7.81
N LEU A 121 0.35 -5.87 -7.48
CA LEU A 121 -0.71 -4.86 -7.36
C LEU A 121 -0.39 -3.71 -6.41
N PRO A 122 0.06 -3.92 -5.16
CA PRO A 122 0.38 -2.81 -4.25
C PRO A 122 1.50 -1.91 -4.78
N ARG A 123 2.47 -2.49 -5.50
CA ARG A 123 3.55 -1.72 -6.14
C ARG A 123 3.02 -0.87 -7.28
N LEU A 124 2.17 -1.42 -8.13
CA LEU A 124 1.52 -0.70 -9.22
C LEU A 124 0.68 0.47 -8.68
N LEU A 125 -0.15 0.22 -7.66
CA LEU A 125 -0.96 1.25 -7.03
C LEU A 125 -0.11 2.37 -6.42
N LEU A 126 1.01 2.03 -5.77
CA LEU A 126 1.93 3.02 -5.23
C LEU A 126 2.54 3.89 -6.35
N VAL A 127 2.99 3.28 -7.45
CA VAL A 127 3.55 4.01 -8.59
C VAL A 127 2.52 4.94 -9.21
N LEU A 128 1.28 4.48 -9.39
CA LEU A 128 0.19 5.31 -9.92
C LEU A 128 -0.15 6.47 -8.98
N ALA A 129 -0.22 6.22 -7.66
CA ALA A 129 -0.47 7.27 -6.67
C ALA A 129 0.64 8.32 -6.65
N VAL A 130 1.91 7.89 -6.71
CA VAL A 130 3.06 8.79 -6.80
C VAL A 130 3.02 9.60 -8.09
N GLY A 131 2.74 8.96 -9.22
CA GLY A 131 2.59 9.63 -10.51
C GLY A 131 1.51 10.72 -10.47
N TRP A 132 0.38 10.42 -9.86
CA TRP A 132 -0.68 11.39 -9.64
C TRP A 132 -0.20 12.58 -8.81
N ILE A 133 0.30 12.33 -7.59
CA ILE A 133 0.76 13.39 -6.69
C ILE A 133 1.80 14.28 -7.38
N LEU A 134 2.67 13.70 -8.20
CA LEU A 134 3.65 14.47 -8.96
C LEU A 134 2.97 15.34 -10.00
N LEU A 135 2.13 14.78 -10.86
CA LEU A 135 1.54 15.50 -11.99
C LEU A 135 0.56 16.58 -11.53
N GLU A 136 -0.34 16.26 -10.62
CA GLU A 136 -1.35 17.21 -10.15
C GLU A 136 -0.83 18.08 -9.01
N GLY A 137 -0.26 17.46 -7.95
CA GLY A 137 0.12 18.17 -6.73
C GLY A 137 1.39 19.02 -6.88
N VAL A 138 2.35 18.62 -7.70
CA VAL A 138 3.63 19.33 -7.87
C VAL A 138 3.65 20.13 -9.16
N TRP A 139 3.20 19.53 -10.27
CA TRP A 139 3.28 20.15 -11.59
C TRP A 139 2.00 20.88 -12.00
N GLY A 140 0.89 20.73 -11.27
CA GLY A 140 -0.37 21.41 -11.52
C GLY A 140 -1.07 20.97 -12.80
N VAL A 141 -0.83 19.73 -13.23
CA VAL A 141 -1.51 19.14 -14.39
C VAL A 141 -2.90 18.69 -13.98
N ASP A 142 -3.94 19.21 -14.65
CA ASP A 142 -5.32 18.78 -14.38
C ASP A 142 -5.54 17.35 -14.92
N LEU A 143 -5.76 16.42 -14.01
CA LEU A 143 -6.02 15.01 -14.30
C LEU A 143 -7.50 14.63 -14.15
N SER A 144 -8.40 15.59 -13.90
CA SER A 144 -9.81 15.31 -13.62
C SER A 144 -10.51 14.51 -14.72
N ALA A 145 -10.24 14.81 -15.99
CA ALA A 145 -10.78 14.05 -17.11
C ALA A 145 -10.26 12.61 -17.16
N ALA A 146 -8.97 12.40 -16.86
CA ALA A 146 -8.39 11.06 -16.79
C ALA A 146 -9.01 10.24 -15.65
N PHE A 147 -9.26 10.89 -14.49
CA PHE A 147 -9.91 10.21 -13.37
C PHE A 147 -11.37 9.89 -13.63
N ALA A 148 -12.11 10.77 -14.29
CA ALA A 148 -13.48 10.49 -14.71
C ALA A 148 -13.51 9.24 -15.62
N ALA A 149 -12.63 9.17 -16.60
CA ALA A 149 -12.52 8.01 -17.49
C ALA A 149 -12.12 6.72 -16.73
N LEU A 150 -11.15 6.80 -15.82
CA LEU A 150 -10.75 5.67 -14.97
C LEU A 150 -11.88 5.23 -14.04
N GLY A 151 -12.66 6.16 -13.50
CA GLY A 151 -13.83 5.87 -12.67
C GLY A 151 -14.88 5.05 -13.41
N VAL A 152 -15.23 5.46 -14.63
CA VAL A 152 -16.17 4.70 -15.48
C VAL A 152 -15.59 3.31 -15.81
N THR A 153 -14.33 3.24 -16.20
CA THR A 153 -13.66 1.97 -16.52
C THR A 153 -13.64 1.04 -15.30
N SER A 154 -13.34 1.58 -14.12
CA SER A 154 -13.31 0.81 -12.86
C SER A 154 -14.70 0.26 -12.52
N LEU A 155 -15.75 1.04 -12.76
CA LEU A 155 -17.14 0.58 -12.55
C LEU A 155 -17.47 -0.60 -13.46
N ILE A 156 -17.12 -0.53 -14.74
CA ILE A 156 -17.36 -1.61 -15.71
C ILE A 156 -16.60 -2.88 -15.28
N ILE A 157 -15.32 -2.73 -14.91
CA ILE A 157 -14.51 -3.86 -14.45
C ILE A 157 -15.07 -4.44 -13.14
N SER A 158 -15.51 -3.60 -12.20
CA SER A 158 -16.11 -4.06 -10.94
C SER A 158 -17.37 -4.86 -11.16
N LEU A 159 -18.25 -4.40 -12.07
CA LEU A 159 -19.47 -5.14 -12.45
C LEU A 159 -19.13 -6.48 -13.13
N ALA A 160 -18.13 -6.48 -14.00
CA ALA A 160 -17.70 -7.73 -14.67
C ALA A 160 -17.06 -8.74 -13.71
N LEU A 161 -16.46 -8.29 -12.60
CA LEU A 161 -15.81 -9.15 -11.61
C LEU A 161 -16.69 -9.44 -10.38
N GLN A 162 -17.91 -8.92 -10.33
CA GLN A 162 -18.79 -8.99 -9.16
C GLN A 162 -18.97 -10.41 -8.65
N ASP A 163 -19.32 -11.34 -9.52
CA ASP A 163 -19.56 -12.74 -9.14
C ASP A 163 -18.29 -13.45 -8.66
N THR A 164 -17.16 -13.14 -9.29
CA THR A 164 -15.87 -13.67 -8.87
C THR A 164 -15.50 -13.19 -7.47
N LEU A 165 -15.67 -11.89 -7.19
CA LEU A 165 -15.39 -11.31 -5.87
C LEU A 165 -16.36 -11.84 -4.81
N SER A 166 -17.63 -12.02 -5.16
CA SER A 166 -18.63 -12.62 -4.26
C SER A 166 -18.24 -14.04 -3.87
N GLY A 167 -17.85 -14.88 -4.84
CA GLY A 167 -17.38 -16.26 -4.58
C GLY A 167 -16.12 -16.29 -3.71
N LEU A 168 -15.18 -15.33 -3.90
CA LEU A 168 -14.01 -15.22 -3.05
C LEU A 168 -14.35 -14.82 -1.61
N ALA A 169 -15.26 -13.87 -1.44
CA ALA A 169 -15.73 -13.44 -0.11
C ALA A 169 -16.44 -14.59 0.60
N SER A 170 -17.31 -15.33 -0.09
CA SER A 170 -17.99 -16.52 0.44
C SER A 170 -17.01 -17.59 0.87
N GLY A 171 -15.99 -17.87 0.05
CA GLY A 171 -14.95 -18.85 0.38
C GLY A 171 -14.13 -18.45 1.61
N LEU A 172 -13.80 -17.16 1.75
CA LEU A 172 -13.08 -16.66 2.91
C LEU A 172 -13.92 -16.76 4.19
N LEU A 173 -15.22 -16.42 4.11
CA LEU A 173 -16.15 -16.59 5.23
C LEU A 173 -16.31 -18.06 5.60
N LEU A 174 -16.44 -18.94 4.62
CA LEU A 174 -16.54 -20.38 4.83
C LEU A 174 -15.32 -20.94 5.56
N LEU A 175 -14.13 -20.51 5.20
CA LEU A 175 -12.88 -20.92 5.86
C LEU A 175 -12.74 -20.32 7.27
N SER A 176 -13.29 -19.12 7.48
CA SER A 176 -13.24 -18.43 8.78
C SER A 176 -14.23 -19.04 9.78
N ASP A 177 -15.46 -19.24 9.35
CA ASP A 177 -16.55 -19.71 10.21
C ASP A 177 -16.59 -21.23 10.34
N ALA A 178 -15.99 -21.94 9.36
CA ALA A 178 -15.88 -23.40 9.30
C ALA A 178 -17.19 -24.14 9.66
N PRO A 179 -18.34 -23.82 9.03
CA PRO A 179 -19.62 -24.42 9.35
C PRO A 179 -19.66 -25.93 9.08
N PHE A 180 -18.77 -26.43 8.23
CA PHE A 180 -18.49 -27.84 7.98
C PHE A 180 -16.99 -28.04 7.70
N GLN A 181 -16.49 -29.25 7.89
CA GLN A 181 -15.07 -29.57 7.78
C GLN A 181 -14.83 -30.70 6.74
N PRO A 182 -13.61 -30.83 6.22
CA PRO A 182 -13.25 -32.01 5.45
C PRO A 182 -13.56 -33.30 6.22
N GLY A 183 -14.35 -34.18 5.61
CA GLY A 183 -14.85 -35.37 6.23
C GLY A 183 -16.34 -35.38 6.52
N ASP A 184 -16.97 -34.22 6.63
CA ASP A 184 -18.40 -34.10 6.90
C ASP A 184 -19.25 -34.49 5.69
N TRP A 185 -20.45 -35.01 5.97
CA TRP A 185 -21.49 -35.22 4.95
C TRP A 185 -22.36 -33.98 4.88
N ILE A 186 -22.43 -33.38 3.71
CA ILE A 186 -23.28 -32.22 3.46
C ILE A 186 -24.16 -32.42 2.24
N LYS A 187 -25.25 -31.66 2.20
CA LYS A 187 -26.07 -31.49 1.01
C LYS A 187 -25.94 -30.05 0.53
N ALA A 188 -25.32 -29.84 -0.61
CA ALA A 188 -25.15 -28.57 -1.25
C ALA A 188 -25.88 -28.53 -2.59
N VAL A 189 -26.91 -27.70 -2.72
CA VAL A 189 -27.80 -27.62 -3.88
C VAL A 189 -28.43 -29.00 -4.13
N ASP A 190 -28.04 -29.68 -5.21
CA ASP A 190 -28.55 -31.01 -5.59
C ASP A 190 -27.51 -32.14 -5.37
N ILE A 191 -26.38 -31.82 -4.75
CA ILE A 191 -25.28 -32.77 -4.51
C ILE A 191 -25.25 -33.13 -3.02
N GLU A 192 -25.32 -34.42 -2.72
CA GLU A 192 -25.15 -34.96 -1.38
C GLU A 192 -23.91 -35.84 -1.34
N GLY A 193 -22.93 -35.44 -0.49
CA GLY A 193 -21.68 -36.15 -0.43
C GLY A 193 -20.80 -35.76 0.72
N ARG A 194 -19.63 -36.39 0.79
CA ARG A 194 -18.60 -36.14 1.77
C ARG A 194 -17.66 -35.01 1.29
N VAL A 195 -17.41 -34.03 2.10
CA VAL A 195 -16.44 -32.97 1.82
C VAL A 195 -15.03 -33.56 1.85
N GLU A 196 -14.30 -33.47 0.74
CA GLU A 196 -12.89 -33.90 0.67
C GLU A 196 -11.93 -32.77 0.99
N ASP A 197 -12.20 -31.57 0.44
CA ASP A 197 -11.31 -30.42 0.57
C ASP A 197 -12.12 -29.14 0.42
N ILE A 198 -11.68 -28.10 1.14
CA ILE A 198 -12.27 -26.75 1.09
C ILE A 198 -11.15 -25.77 0.76
N ASN A 199 -11.29 -25.12 -0.39
CA ASN A 199 -10.37 -24.07 -0.81
C ASN A 199 -11.07 -22.70 -0.75
N TRP A 200 -10.28 -21.64 -0.85
CA TRP A 200 -10.78 -20.27 -0.86
C TRP A 200 -11.76 -19.96 -2.02
N ARG A 201 -11.81 -20.77 -3.07
CA ARG A 201 -12.67 -20.59 -4.25
C ARG A 201 -13.74 -21.65 -4.43
N SER A 202 -13.49 -22.87 -3.99
CA SER A 202 -14.38 -24.01 -4.24
C SER A 202 -14.23 -25.08 -3.19
N SER A 203 -15.31 -25.80 -2.92
CA SER A 203 -15.36 -26.99 -2.09
C SER A 203 -15.45 -28.24 -2.97
N ARG A 204 -14.72 -29.29 -2.60
CA ARG A 204 -14.73 -30.61 -3.28
C ARG A 204 -15.58 -31.56 -2.49
N ILE A 205 -16.62 -32.13 -3.14
CA ILE A 205 -17.58 -33.00 -2.52
C ILE A 205 -17.57 -34.30 -3.32
N ARG A 206 -17.40 -35.46 -2.64
CA ARG A 206 -17.49 -36.76 -3.24
C ARG A 206 -18.83 -37.40 -2.88
N ASP A 207 -19.60 -37.79 -3.88
CA ASP A 207 -20.89 -38.47 -3.68
C ASP A 207 -20.73 -39.95 -3.31
N ARG A 208 -21.86 -40.64 -3.10
CA ARG A 208 -21.88 -42.09 -2.79
C ARG A 208 -21.44 -42.96 -3.96
N ASN A 209 -21.53 -42.48 -5.18
CA ASN A 209 -21.12 -43.20 -6.38
C ASN A 209 -19.61 -43.09 -6.63
N GLY A 210 -18.94 -42.23 -5.88
CA GLY A 210 -17.51 -41.96 -6.01
C GLY A 210 -17.18 -40.77 -6.92
N ASP A 211 -18.19 -40.09 -7.47
CA ASP A 211 -17.99 -38.94 -8.34
C ASP A 211 -17.56 -37.68 -7.53
N LEU A 212 -16.60 -36.96 -8.07
CA LEU A 212 -16.05 -35.73 -7.45
C LEU A 212 -16.69 -34.51 -8.07
N TYR A 213 -17.41 -33.76 -7.25
CA TYR A 213 -18.01 -32.48 -7.62
C TYR A 213 -17.19 -31.30 -7.06
N ILE A 214 -16.95 -30.29 -7.90
CA ILE A 214 -16.30 -29.08 -7.53
C ILE A 214 -17.36 -27.97 -7.52
N VAL A 215 -17.75 -27.56 -6.32
CA VAL A 215 -18.78 -26.54 -6.10
C VAL A 215 -18.13 -25.21 -5.78
N PRO A 216 -18.42 -24.11 -6.51
CA PRO A 216 -17.99 -22.76 -6.12
C PRO A 216 -18.55 -22.40 -4.74
N ASN A 217 -17.79 -21.69 -3.95
CA ASN A 217 -18.19 -21.27 -2.61
C ASN A 217 -19.16 -20.07 -2.63
#